data_9d9e106c0bf8a17868baa7a75ff302b0
#
_entry.id   9d9e106c0bf8a17868baa7a75ff302b0
#
_cell.length_a   1.000
_cell.length_b   1.000
_cell.length_c   1.000
_cell.angle_alpha   90.00
_cell.angle_beta   90.00
_cell.angle_gamma   90.00
#
_symmetry.space_group_name_H-M   'P 1'
#
loop_
_entity.id
_entity.type
_entity.pdbx_description
1 polymer ?
#
loop_
_entity_poly.entity_id
_entity_poly.type
_entity_poly.pdbx_seq_one_letter_code
_entity_poly.pdbx_strand_id
1 'polypeptide(L)'
;MKKKDPTAVTMAARTAVILFVFVIIFTGLLAGAYLWTKPALEASAAEEKMKLIDEVLPRSAYDNELLKDTVMLPASPLLGNDEPTFAYRARKGSQPVALVLEAVAPDGYSGRIRLIVAIAVDGGIAGVRVTQHKETPGLGDYIDPKKDKNKVRPWITQFNGLTYAAVADKEWKVKKDGGRFDFVAGATVTPRAVVKAVRKATKYVAENQNDLYASK
;
A
#
# COMPACT_ATOMS: atom_id res chain seq x y z
N MET A 1 15.07 64.85 30.29
CA MET A 1 15.86 63.82 29.56
C MET A 1 15.08 63.39 28.31
N LYS A 2 15.49 63.83 27.11
CA LYS A 2 14.88 63.37 25.83
C LYS A 2 15.35 61.92 25.60
N LYS A 3 14.42 60.95 25.57
CA LYS A 3 14.69 59.60 25.10
C LYS A 3 15.12 59.71 23.62
N LYS A 4 16.35 59.32 23.31
CA LYS A 4 16.85 59.22 21.93
C LYS A 4 15.98 58.16 21.23
N ASP A 5 15.35 58.51 20.15
CA ASP A 5 14.60 57.56 19.31
C ASP A 5 15.55 56.44 18.84
N PRO A 6 15.14 55.17 18.90
CA PRO A 6 16.00 54.07 18.50
C PRO A 6 16.32 54.19 17.00
N THR A 7 17.61 54.03 16.65
CA THR A 7 18.05 54.01 15.24
C THR A 7 17.42 52.80 14.52
N ALA A 8 17.20 52.89 13.19
CA ALA A 8 16.62 51.79 12.40
C ALA A 8 17.35 50.46 12.61
N VAL A 9 18.67 50.51 12.82
CA VAL A 9 19.49 49.31 13.11
C VAL A 9 19.17 48.70 14.45
N THR A 10 18.93 49.49 15.50
CA THR A 10 18.57 48.98 16.85
C THR A 10 17.16 48.38 16.84
N MET A 11 16.24 48.94 16.08
CA MET A 11 14.89 48.37 15.91
C MET A 11 14.95 47.03 15.14
N ALA A 12 15.72 47.00 14.04
CA ALA A 12 15.90 45.76 13.27
C ALA A 12 16.55 44.65 14.10
N ALA A 13 17.59 44.95 14.85
CA ALA A 13 18.28 44.00 15.73
C ALA A 13 17.32 43.44 16.82
N ARG A 14 16.52 44.33 17.44
CA ARG A 14 15.54 43.91 18.47
C ARG A 14 14.46 42.98 17.87
N THR A 15 13.95 43.32 16.68
CA THR A 15 12.97 42.49 15.99
C THR A 15 13.56 41.15 15.60
N ALA A 16 14.80 41.12 15.09
CA ALA A 16 15.49 39.89 14.75
C ALA A 16 15.68 38.96 15.96
N VAL A 17 16.05 39.49 17.11
CA VAL A 17 16.19 38.70 18.36
C VAL A 17 14.83 38.15 18.79
N ILE A 18 13.78 38.96 18.75
CA ILE A 18 12.43 38.51 19.10
C ILE A 18 11.99 37.35 18.19
N LEU A 19 12.14 37.53 16.87
CA LEU A 19 11.79 36.49 15.90
C LEU A 19 12.61 35.22 16.10
N PHE A 20 13.90 35.35 16.37
CA PHE A 20 14.79 34.23 16.65
C PHE A 20 14.34 33.42 17.88
N VAL A 21 13.98 34.10 18.95
CA VAL A 21 13.45 33.45 20.18
C VAL A 21 12.15 32.75 19.89
N PHE A 22 11.23 33.39 19.15
CA PHE A 22 9.97 32.75 18.74
C PHE A 22 10.23 31.49 17.91
N VAL A 23 11.12 31.55 16.90
CA VAL A 23 11.46 30.39 16.06
C VAL A 23 11.99 29.24 16.91
N ILE A 24 12.90 29.50 17.86
CA ILE A 24 13.43 28.46 18.76
C ILE A 24 12.30 27.83 19.60
N ILE A 25 11.46 28.66 20.21
CA ILE A 25 10.36 28.17 21.07
C ILE A 25 9.40 27.32 20.25
N PHE A 26 8.90 27.83 19.12
CA PHE A 26 7.94 27.09 18.29
C PHE A 26 8.55 25.83 17.66
N THR A 27 9.80 25.87 17.21
CA THR A 27 10.49 24.68 16.72
C THR A 27 10.64 23.63 17.82
N GLY A 28 11.01 24.05 19.03
CA GLY A 28 11.10 23.17 20.18
C GLY A 28 9.74 22.54 20.56
N LEU A 29 8.67 23.32 20.56
CA LEU A 29 7.33 22.82 20.81
C LEU A 29 6.86 21.82 19.73
N LEU A 30 7.10 22.13 18.45
CA LEU A 30 6.75 21.24 17.35
C LEU A 30 7.56 19.93 17.40
N ALA A 31 8.86 20.03 17.64
CA ALA A 31 9.73 18.86 17.79
C ALA A 31 9.31 18.01 18.99
N GLY A 32 9.02 18.63 20.14
CA GLY A 32 8.52 17.94 21.32
C GLY A 32 7.17 17.23 21.09
N ALA A 33 6.24 17.92 20.46
CA ALA A 33 4.94 17.34 20.10
C ALA A 33 5.11 16.17 19.14
N TYR A 34 5.95 16.30 18.12
CA TYR A 34 6.26 15.23 17.16
C TYR A 34 6.86 14.00 17.84
N LEU A 35 7.87 14.19 18.68
CA LEU A 35 8.53 13.09 19.40
C LEU A 35 7.57 12.38 20.36
N TRP A 36 6.67 13.11 20.98
CA TRP A 36 5.67 12.55 21.88
C TRP A 36 4.57 11.78 21.15
N THR A 37 4.12 12.28 19.98
CA THR A 37 3.04 11.65 19.22
C THR A 37 3.53 10.54 18.29
N LYS A 38 4.81 10.56 17.88
CA LYS A 38 5.41 9.60 16.95
C LYS A 38 5.14 8.13 17.31
N PRO A 39 5.40 7.63 18.54
CA PRO A 39 5.18 6.22 18.87
C PRO A 39 3.71 5.80 18.76
N ALA A 40 2.76 6.67 19.13
CA ALA A 40 1.34 6.39 18.98
C ALA A 40 0.91 6.35 17.52
N LEU A 41 1.45 7.23 16.67
CA LEU A 41 1.21 7.23 15.23
C LEU A 41 1.76 5.96 14.55
N GLU A 42 2.98 5.56 14.92
CA GLU A 42 3.59 4.33 14.39
C GLU A 42 2.81 3.07 14.79
N ALA A 43 2.36 2.99 16.05
CA ALA A 43 1.53 1.89 16.52
C ALA A 43 0.18 1.83 15.79
N SER A 44 -0.48 2.97 15.60
CA SER A 44 -1.75 3.06 14.87
C SER A 44 -1.58 2.68 13.39
N ALA A 45 -0.53 3.14 12.74
CA ALA A 45 -0.23 2.78 11.34
C ALA A 45 0.07 1.28 11.20
N ALA A 46 0.78 0.67 12.15
CA ALA A 46 1.04 -0.77 12.16
C ALA A 46 -0.26 -1.56 12.36
N GLU A 47 -1.15 -1.11 13.24
CA GLU A 47 -2.45 -1.74 13.46
C GLU A 47 -3.34 -1.66 12.21
N GLU A 48 -3.43 -0.50 11.57
CA GLU A 48 -4.18 -0.34 10.31
C GLU A 48 -3.63 -1.25 9.22
N LYS A 49 -2.30 -1.32 9.10
CA LYS A 49 -1.65 -2.22 8.14
C LYS A 49 -1.97 -3.68 8.41
N MET A 50 -1.95 -4.10 9.68
CA MET A 50 -2.34 -5.46 10.06
C MET A 50 -3.79 -5.76 9.74
N LYS A 51 -4.73 -4.85 9.95
CA LYS A 51 -6.14 -5.02 9.57
C LYS A 51 -6.29 -5.28 8.07
N LEU A 52 -5.55 -4.55 7.22
CA LEU A 52 -5.56 -4.77 5.78
C LEU A 52 -4.96 -6.11 5.38
N ILE A 53 -3.89 -6.53 6.06
CA ILE A 53 -3.27 -7.84 5.84
C ILE A 53 -4.23 -8.96 6.24
N ASP A 54 -4.89 -8.86 7.38
CA ASP A 54 -5.85 -9.84 7.87
C ASP A 54 -7.06 -10.03 6.91
N GLU A 55 -7.38 -9.00 6.10
CA GLU A 55 -8.39 -9.10 5.03
C GLU A 55 -7.93 -9.96 3.82
N VAL A 56 -6.62 -10.10 3.58
CA VAL A 56 -6.07 -10.86 2.44
C VAL A 56 -5.46 -12.19 2.85
N LEU A 57 -5.02 -12.30 4.12
CA LEU A 57 -4.44 -13.50 4.69
C LEU A 57 -4.95 -13.69 6.12
N PRO A 58 -5.80 -14.69 6.38
CA PRO A 58 -6.35 -14.91 7.72
C PRO A 58 -5.27 -15.11 8.78
N ARG A 59 -5.45 -14.53 9.96
CA ARG A 59 -4.52 -14.62 11.09
C ARG A 59 -4.19 -16.06 11.49
N SER A 60 -5.10 -16.99 11.28
CA SER A 60 -4.90 -18.43 11.56
C SER A 60 -3.90 -19.11 10.61
N ALA A 61 -3.58 -18.48 9.50
CA ALA A 61 -2.66 -19.05 8.50
C ALA A 61 -1.19 -18.97 8.91
N TYR A 62 -0.82 -18.05 9.82
CA TYR A 62 0.56 -17.81 10.24
C TYR A 62 0.66 -17.53 11.73
N ASP A 63 1.85 -17.66 12.33
CA ASP A 63 2.10 -17.48 13.76
C ASP A 63 3.26 -16.54 14.08
N ASN A 64 3.99 -16.05 13.05
CA ASN A 64 5.10 -15.13 13.25
C ASN A 64 4.65 -13.65 13.33
N GLU A 65 5.54 -12.77 13.78
CA GLU A 65 5.35 -11.32 13.76
C GLU A 65 5.57 -10.78 12.35
N LEU A 66 4.51 -10.78 11.55
CA LEU A 66 4.54 -10.53 10.11
C LEU A 66 5.24 -9.21 9.75
N LEU A 67 4.97 -8.13 10.48
CA LEU A 67 5.56 -6.81 10.21
C LEU A 67 7.06 -6.73 10.50
N LYS A 68 7.63 -7.71 11.22
CA LYS A 68 9.07 -7.81 11.48
C LYS A 68 9.81 -8.74 10.52
N ASP A 69 9.13 -9.71 9.92
CA ASP A 69 9.72 -10.61 8.92
C ASP A 69 9.52 -10.07 7.51
N THR A 70 10.36 -9.12 7.14
CA THR A 70 10.27 -8.41 5.88
C THR A 70 11.43 -8.72 4.96
N VAL A 71 11.16 -8.64 3.65
CA VAL A 71 12.16 -8.61 2.60
C VAL A 71 11.99 -7.35 1.76
N MET A 72 13.10 -6.64 1.52
CA MET A 72 13.06 -5.44 0.69
C MET A 72 12.96 -5.83 -0.78
N LEU A 73 11.99 -5.26 -1.47
CA LEU A 73 11.78 -5.42 -2.91
C LEU A 73 12.30 -4.16 -3.61
N PRO A 74 13.15 -4.30 -4.64
CA PRO A 74 13.58 -3.17 -5.43
C PRO A 74 12.42 -2.55 -6.22
N ALA A 75 12.59 -1.33 -6.68
CA ALA A 75 11.68 -0.73 -7.65
C ALA A 75 11.53 -1.66 -8.87
N SER A 76 10.30 -1.98 -9.25
CA SER A 76 10.03 -2.93 -10.32
C SER A 76 8.80 -2.54 -11.14
N PRO A 77 8.91 -2.54 -12.48
CA PRO A 77 7.75 -2.37 -13.37
C PRO A 77 6.69 -3.47 -13.21
N LEU A 78 7.06 -4.63 -12.66
CA LEU A 78 6.13 -5.71 -12.35
C LEU A 78 5.29 -5.39 -11.10
N LEU A 79 5.85 -4.67 -10.15
CA LEU A 79 5.12 -4.21 -8.97
C LEU A 79 4.48 -2.83 -9.18
N GLY A 80 4.86 -2.12 -10.24
CA GLY A 80 4.37 -0.79 -10.56
C GLY A 80 4.83 0.30 -9.59
N ASN A 81 5.86 0.02 -8.78
CA ASN A 81 6.46 0.95 -7.84
C ASN A 81 7.73 1.57 -8.42
N ASP A 82 7.91 2.87 -8.17
CA ASP A 82 9.08 3.65 -8.58
C ASP A 82 10.17 3.64 -7.50
N GLU A 83 9.83 3.23 -6.26
CA GLU A 83 10.72 3.18 -5.10
C GLU A 83 10.74 1.76 -4.51
N PRO A 84 11.81 1.38 -3.79
CA PRO A 84 11.84 0.12 -3.05
C PRO A 84 10.66 0.02 -2.07
N THR A 85 10.10 -1.18 -1.93
CA THR A 85 9.02 -1.49 -1.00
C THR A 85 9.35 -2.74 -0.20
N PHE A 86 8.43 -3.19 0.65
CA PHE A 86 8.63 -4.39 1.46
C PHE A 86 7.57 -5.44 1.15
N ALA A 87 8.00 -6.70 1.16
CA ALA A 87 7.09 -7.83 1.29
C ALA A 87 7.21 -8.42 2.70
N TYR A 88 6.10 -8.93 3.20
CA TYR A 88 5.97 -9.52 4.54
C TYR A 88 5.86 -11.02 4.38
N ARG A 89 6.71 -11.77 5.05
CA ARG A 89 6.76 -13.23 5.00
C ARG A 89 5.90 -13.82 6.11
N ALA A 90 4.78 -14.42 5.74
CA ALA A 90 3.96 -15.19 6.66
C ALA A 90 4.57 -16.59 6.85
N ARG A 91 4.77 -16.98 8.11
CA ARG A 91 5.33 -18.29 8.48
C ARG A 91 4.46 -18.99 9.50
N LYS A 92 4.53 -20.32 9.49
CA LYS A 92 3.99 -21.18 10.55
C LYS A 92 5.12 -22.01 11.11
N GLY A 93 5.54 -21.69 12.33
CA GLY A 93 6.83 -22.10 12.84
C GLY A 93 7.96 -21.55 11.95
N SER A 94 8.83 -22.41 11.43
CA SER A 94 9.91 -22.04 10.50
C SER A 94 9.50 -22.13 9.02
N GLN A 95 8.32 -22.69 8.71
CA GLN A 95 7.90 -22.92 7.34
C GLN A 95 7.24 -21.68 6.74
N PRO A 96 7.64 -21.23 5.54
CA PRO A 96 6.94 -20.15 4.84
C PRO A 96 5.54 -20.63 4.41
N VAL A 97 4.54 -19.77 4.55
CA VAL A 97 3.14 -20.04 4.20
C VAL A 97 2.67 -19.13 3.06
N ALA A 98 2.96 -17.86 3.17
CA ALA A 98 2.55 -16.87 2.17
C ALA A 98 3.49 -15.66 2.19
N LEU A 99 3.43 -14.89 1.14
CA LEU A 99 4.05 -13.58 0.99
C LEU A 99 2.96 -12.53 0.81
N VAL A 100 3.03 -11.46 1.58
CA VAL A 100 2.15 -10.32 1.43
C VAL A 100 2.96 -9.14 0.90
N LEU A 101 2.58 -8.59 -0.24
CA LEU A 101 3.32 -7.51 -0.90
C LEU A 101 2.40 -6.39 -1.39
N GLU A 102 2.96 -5.21 -1.53
CA GLU A 102 2.29 -4.08 -2.13
C GLU A 102 2.54 -4.05 -3.64
N ALA A 103 1.50 -3.72 -4.41
CA ALA A 103 1.56 -3.51 -5.85
C ALA A 103 0.80 -2.25 -6.22
N VAL A 104 1.20 -1.62 -7.33
CA VAL A 104 0.57 -0.40 -7.84
C VAL A 104 0.08 -0.63 -9.25
N ALA A 105 -1.18 -0.29 -9.51
CA ALA A 105 -1.71 -0.10 -10.86
C ALA A 105 -1.56 1.38 -11.20
N PRO A 106 -0.62 1.78 -12.07
CA PRO A 106 -0.36 3.18 -12.36
C PRO A 106 -1.41 3.80 -13.29
N ASP A 107 -2.15 2.97 -14.00
CA ASP A 107 -3.05 3.29 -15.11
C ASP A 107 -4.55 3.12 -14.74
N GLY A 108 -4.91 3.39 -13.47
CA GLY A 108 -6.32 3.54 -13.07
C GLY A 108 -6.97 4.75 -13.75
N TYR A 109 -8.32 4.79 -13.75
CA TYR A 109 -9.06 5.88 -14.43
C TYR A 109 -8.78 7.26 -13.80
N SER A 110 -8.78 7.34 -12.47
CA SER A 110 -8.51 8.59 -11.74
C SER A 110 -7.10 8.62 -11.14
N GLY A 111 -6.19 7.79 -11.64
CA GLY A 111 -4.80 7.75 -11.23
C GLY A 111 -4.37 6.42 -10.61
N ARG A 112 -3.31 6.45 -9.82
CA ARG A 112 -2.71 5.24 -9.23
C ARG A 112 -3.67 4.55 -8.26
N ILE A 113 -3.74 3.21 -8.36
CA ILE A 113 -4.45 2.34 -7.42
C ILE A 113 -3.39 1.52 -6.68
N ARG A 114 -3.38 1.60 -5.36
CA ARG A 114 -2.49 0.78 -4.51
C ARG A 114 -3.21 -0.47 -4.06
N LEU A 115 -2.52 -1.57 -4.12
CA LEU A 115 -3.03 -2.89 -3.81
C LEU A 115 -2.13 -3.58 -2.78
N ILE A 116 -2.72 -4.43 -1.96
CA ILE A 116 -2.01 -5.44 -1.19
C ILE A 116 -2.44 -6.81 -1.73
N VAL A 117 -1.46 -7.68 -1.96
CA VAL A 117 -1.68 -9.01 -2.53
C VAL A 117 -1.01 -10.03 -1.62
N ALA A 118 -1.77 -11.03 -1.17
CA ALA A 118 -1.24 -12.18 -0.46
C ALA A 118 -1.14 -13.36 -1.43
N ILE A 119 0.05 -13.94 -1.53
CA ILE A 119 0.36 -15.07 -2.42
C ILE A 119 0.91 -16.21 -1.56
N ALA A 120 0.25 -17.35 -1.59
CA ALA A 120 0.69 -18.54 -0.87
C ALA A 120 1.94 -19.16 -1.51
N VAL A 121 2.63 -20.03 -0.77
CA VAL A 121 3.86 -20.67 -1.26
C VAL A 121 3.65 -21.51 -2.53
N ASP A 122 2.43 -22.04 -2.73
CA ASP A 122 2.04 -22.75 -3.95
C ASP A 122 1.81 -21.83 -5.16
N GLY A 123 1.96 -20.52 -4.98
CA GLY A 123 1.72 -19.50 -5.99
C GLY A 123 0.24 -19.05 -6.09
N GLY A 124 -0.64 -19.60 -5.27
CA GLY A 124 -2.05 -19.24 -5.22
C GLY A 124 -2.27 -17.87 -4.59
N ILE A 125 -3.10 -17.04 -5.19
CA ILE A 125 -3.52 -15.76 -4.60
C ILE A 125 -4.46 -16.06 -3.43
N ALA A 126 -4.02 -15.81 -2.20
CA ALA A 126 -4.85 -15.95 -1.00
C ALA A 126 -5.88 -14.82 -0.92
N GLY A 127 -5.50 -13.61 -1.31
CA GLY A 127 -6.39 -12.46 -1.35
C GLY A 127 -5.77 -11.23 -1.97
N VAL A 128 -6.63 -10.32 -2.43
CA VAL A 128 -6.25 -9.01 -2.96
C VAL A 128 -7.13 -7.95 -2.31
N ARG A 129 -6.55 -6.83 -1.91
CA ARG A 129 -7.32 -5.65 -1.44
C ARG A 129 -6.73 -4.37 -2.02
N VAL A 130 -7.63 -3.44 -2.29
CA VAL A 130 -7.26 -2.07 -2.61
C VAL A 130 -7.03 -1.31 -1.32
N THR A 131 -5.86 -0.71 -1.18
CA THR A 131 -5.47 0.08 -0.01
C THR A 131 -5.68 1.56 -0.23
N GLN A 132 -5.54 2.01 -1.48
CA GLN A 132 -5.74 3.41 -1.85
C GLN A 132 -6.14 3.53 -3.31
N HIS A 133 -7.16 4.34 -3.59
CA HIS A 133 -7.57 4.73 -4.94
C HIS A 133 -8.26 6.10 -4.94
N LYS A 134 -8.43 6.67 -6.12
CA LYS A 134 -9.19 7.91 -6.36
C LYS A 134 -10.30 7.70 -7.39
N GLU A 135 -10.70 6.45 -7.62
CA GLU A 135 -11.70 6.09 -8.62
C GLU A 135 -13.06 6.71 -8.31
N THR A 136 -13.85 6.97 -9.35
CA THR A 136 -15.14 7.65 -9.24
C THR A 136 -16.14 6.84 -8.41
N PRO A 137 -16.74 7.43 -7.35
CA PRO A 137 -17.75 6.78 -6.54
C PRO A 137 -18.95 6.29 -7.37
N GLY A 138 -19.39 5.05 -7.09
CA GLY A 138 -20.50 4.40 -7.79
C GLY A 138 -20.17 3.88 -9.19
N LEU A 139 -18.94 4.12 -9.70
CA LEU A 139 -18.45 3.63 -10.99
C LEU A 139 -17.24 2.72 -10.84
N GLY A 140 -16.05 3.27 -10.59
CA GLY A 140 -14.80 2.52 -10.51
C GLY A 140 -14.47 2.01 -9.11
N ASP A 141 -15.09 2.51 -8.08
CA ASP A 141 -14.81 2.24 -6.67
C ASP A 141 -15.25 0.83 -6.19
N TYR A 142 -15.99 0.07 -7.01
CA TYR A 142 -16.38 -1.32 -6.68
C TYR A 142 -15.19 -2.30 -6.55
N ILE A 143 -14.01 -1.89 -6.94
CA ILE A 143 -12.77 -2.63 -6.67
C ILE A 143 -12.47 -2.73 -5.17
N ASP A 144 -12.98 -1.79 -4.37
CA ASP A 144 -13.00 -1.87 -2.91
C ASP A 144 -14.23 -2.67 -2.46
N PRO A 145 -14.08 -3.80 -1.74
CA PRO A 145 -15.21 -4.61 -1.29
C PRO A 145 -16.19 -3.84 -0.40
N LYS A 146 -15.73 -2.77 0.27
CA LYS A 146 -16.60 -1.89 1.07
C LYS A 146 -17.53 -1.05 0.21
N LYS A 147 -17.18 -0.81 -1.05
CA LYS A 147 -17.95 -0.02 -2.03
C LYS A 147 -18.70 -0.89 -3.04
N ASP A 148 -18.27 -2.15 -3.21
CA ASP A 148 -18.95 -3.08 -4.11
C ASP A 148 -20.40 -3.33 -3.66
N LYS A 149 -21.33 -3.32 -4.60
CA LYS A 149 -22.74 -3.63 -4.38
C LYS A 149 -22.95 -5.11 -4.05
N ASN A 150 -22.12 -6.00 -4.57
CA ASN A 150 -22.13 -7.42 -4.28
C ASN A 150 -21.32 -7.72 -3.01
N LYS A 151 -21.97 -7.68 -1.86
CA LYS A 151 -21.32 -7.95 -0.56
C LYS A 151 -21.01 -9.43 -0.31
N VAL A 152 -21.72 -10.32 -0.97
CA VAL A 152 -21.53 -11.78 -0.82
C VAL A 152 -20.29 -12.23 -1.59
N ARG A 153 -20.10 -11.71 -2.80
CA ARG A 153 -18.96 -12.02 -3.66
C ARG A 153 -18.41 -10.73 -4.30
N PRO A 154 -17.68 -9.93 -3.55
CA PRO A 154 -17.10 -8.70 -4.06
C PRO A 154 -16.20 -8.96 -5.27
N TRP A 155 -16.19 -8.03 -6.23
CA TRP A 155 -15.45 -8.15 -7.48
C TRP A 155 -13.97 -8.55 -7.28
N ILE A 156 -13.33 -7.99 -6.27
CA ILE A 156 -11.91 -8.23 -5.98
C ILE A 156 -11.62 -9.70 -5.60
N THR A 157 -12.61 -10.46 -5.15
CA THR A 157 -12.46 -11.88 -4.76
C THR A 157 -12.29 -12.82 -5.95
N GLN A 158 -12.47 -12.34 -7.19
CA GLN A 158 -12.27 -13.14 -8.40
C GLN A 158 -10.82 -13.62 -8.57
N PHE A 159 -9.87 -12.98 -7.89
CA PHE A 159 -8.46 -13.36 -7.94
C PHE A 159 -8.14 -14.53 -7.01
N ASN A 160 -8.95 -14.79 -6.00
CA ASN A 160 -8.64 -15.80 -4.97
C ASN A 160 -8.48 -17.20 -5.58
N GLY A 161 -7.41 -17.88 -5.17
CA GLY A 161 -7.06 -19.23 -5.65
C GLY A 161 -6.43 -19.29 -7.04
N LEU A 162 -6.31 -18.16 -7.75
CA LEU A 162 -5.65 -18.14 -9.05
C LEU A 162 -4.14 -18.17 -8.87
N THR A 163 -3.45 -18.90 -9.75
CA THR A 163 -1.98 -18.87 -9.86
C THR A 163 -1.57 -18.26 -11.19
N TYR A 164 -0.36 -17.67 -11.23
CA TYR A 164 0.17 -17.14 -12.49
C TYR A 164 0.28 -18.22 -13.58
N ALA A 165 0.69 -19.43 -13.21
CA ALA A 165 0.90 -20.53 -14.15
C ALA A 165 -0.42 -21.16 -14.67
N ALA A 166 -1.48 -21.18 -13.85
CA ALA A 166 -2.75 -21.83 -14.22
C ALA A 166 -3.65 -20.95 -15.10
N VAL A 167 -3.42 -19.65 -15.14
CA VAL A 167 -4.23 -18.70 -15.93
C VAL A 167 -3.45 -18.30 -17.17
N ALA A 168 -3.96 -18.65 -18.34
CA ALA A 168 -3.33 -18.29 -19.60
C ALA A 168 -3.25 -16.75 -19.76
N ASP A 169 -2.18 -16.26 -20.37
CA ASP A 169 -1.91 -14.82 -20.52
C ASP A 169 -3.08 -14.04 -21.14
N LYS A 170 -3.76 -14.63 -22.11
CA LYS A 170 -4.94 -14.05 -22.78
C LYS A 170 -6.14 -13.90 -21.85
N GLU A 171 -6.23 -14.68 -20.77
CA GLU A 171 -7.32 -14.67 -19.81
C GLU A 171 -7.14 -13.62 -18.70
N TRP A 172 -5.92 -13.10 -18.50
CA TRP A 172 -5.63 -12.00 -17.59
C TRP A 172 -6.13 -10.65 -18.15
N LYS A 173 -7.38 -10.62 -18.52
CA LYS A 173 -8.11 -9.45 -19.01
C LYS A 173 -9.54 -9.48 -18.51
N VAL A 174 -10.21 -8.33 -18.59
CA VAL A 174 -11.65 -8.27 -18.36
C VAL A 174 -12.42 -8.95 -19.48
N LYS A 175 -13.61 -9.45 -19.20
CA LYS A 175 -14.47 -10.13 -20.18
C LYS A 175 -14.74 -9.31 -21.44
N LYS A 176 -14.82 -7.97 -21.32
CA LYS A 176 -14.95 -7.06 -22.45
C LYS A 176 -13.80 -7.21 -23.48
N ASP A 177 -12.61 -7.59 -23.02
CA ASP A 177 -11.40 -7.75 -23.83
C ASP A 177 -11.08 -9.23 -24.12
N GLY A 178 -12.08 -10.12 -23.93
CA GLY A 178 -11.94 -11.55 -24.16
C GLY A 178 -11.25 -12.33 -23.04
N GLY A 179 -11.10 -11.74 -21.84
CA GLY A 179 -10.53 -12.39 -20.67
C GLY A 179 -11.61 -12.98 -19.75
N ARG A 180 -11.19 -13.32 -18.52
CA ARG A 180 -12.06 -14.01 -17.54
C ARG A 180 -12.68 -13.13 -16.47
N PHE A 181 -12.14 -11.92 -16.23
CA PHE A 181 -12.56 -11.07 -15.12
C PHE A 181 -13.80 -10.25 -15.45
N ASP A 182 -14.74 -10.20 -14.53
CA ASP A 182 -15.95 -9.39 -14.65
C ASP A 182 -15.61 -7.90 -14.69
N PHE A 183 -16.52 -7.09 -15.18
CA PHE A 183 -16.41 -5.64 -15.21
C PHE A 183 -17.80 -5.00 -15.13
N VAL A 184 -17.82 -3.73 -14.75
CA VAL A 184 -19.04 -2.92 -14.75
C VAL A 184 -19.04 -2.04 -16.01
N ALA A 185 -20.16 -2.04 -16.73
CA ALA A 185 -20.33 -1.19 -17.92
C ALA A 185 -20.15 0.30 -17.52
N GLY A 186 -19.38 1.03 -18.32
CA GLY A 186 -19.02 2.41 -18.02
C GLY A 186 -17.78 2.60 -17.13
N ALA A 187 -17.32 1.54 -16.44
CA ALA A 187 -16.15 1.60 -15.54
C ALA A 187 -15.10 0.51 -15.87
N THR A 188 -14.68 0.43 -17.11
CA THR A 188 -13.81 -0.66 -17.60
C THR A 188 -12.30 -0.40 -17.39
N VAL A 189 -11.88 0.87 -17.31
CA VAL A 189 -10.44 1.24 -17.16
C VAL A 189 -9.90 0.73 -15.84
N THR A 190 -10.61 0.99 -14.76
CA THR A 190 -10.25 0.60 -13.39
C THR A 190 -9.99 -0.90 -13.24
N PRO A 191 -10.91 -1.82 -13.59
CA PRO A 191 -10.66 -3.26 -13.45
C PRO A 191 -9.55 -3.75 -14.38
N ARG A 192 -9.35 -3.15 -15.57
CA ARG A 192 -8.20 -3.48 -16.43
C ARG A 192 -6.88 -3.19 -15.72
N ALA A 193 -6.77 -2.03 -15.08
CA ALA A 193 -5.58 -1.62 -14.35
C ALA A 193 -5.30 -2.58 -13.18
N VAL A 194 -6.32 -2.94 -12.40
CA VAL A 194 -6.19 -3.88 -11.28
C VAL A 194 -5.81 -5.28 -11.75
N VAL A 195 -6.48 -5.83 -12.76
CA VAL A 195 -6.16 -7.17 -13.33
C VAL A 195 -4.71 -7.23 -13.80
N LYS A 196 -4.26 -6.19 -14.51
CA LYS A 196 -2.88 -6.08 -15.01
C LYS A 196 -1.88 -6.02 -13.86
N ALA A 197 -2.16 -5.25 -12.79
CA ALA A 197 -1.28 -5.13 -11.65
C ALA A 197 -1.19 -6.44 -10.85
N VAL A 198 -2.33 -7.10 -10.59
CA VAL A 198 -2.34 -8.40 -9.88
C VAL A 198 -1.59 -9.46 -10.69
N ARG A 199 -1.82 -9.56 -12.01
CA ARG A 199 -1.06 -10.47 -12.88
C ARG A 199 0.46 -10.22 -12.78
N LYS A 200 0.88 -8.95 -12.85
CA LYS A 200 2.29 -8.58 -12.76
C LYS A 200 2.89 -8.92 -11.40
N ALA A 201 2.16 -8.67 -10.31
CA ALA A 201 2.61 -8.99 -8.96
C ALA A 201 2.76 -10.51 -8.77
N THR A 202 1.81 -11.32 -9.25
CA THR A 202 1.91 -12.80 -9.20
C THR A 202 3.06 -13.32 -10.06
N LYS A 203 3.28 -12.71 -11.23
CA LYS A 203 4.45 -13.02 -12.08
C LYS A 203 5.75 -12.72 -11.34
N TYR A 204 5.86 -11.55 -10.71
CA TYR A 204 7.05 -11.17 -9.95
C TYR A 204 7.38 -12.18 -8.86
N VAL A 205 6.38 -12.62 -8.09
CA VAL A 205 6.59 -13.62 -7.04
C VAL A 205 7.00 -14.97 -7.64
N ALA A 206 6.37 -15.40 -8.73
CA ALA A 206 6.71 -16.67 -9.39
C ALA A 206 8.16 -16.69 -9.92
N GLU A 207 8.65 -15.56 -10.44
CA GLU A 207 10.02 -15.44 -10.98
C GLU A 207 11.09 -15.29 -9.88
N ASN A 208 10.73 -14.84 -8.68
CA ASN A 208 11.67 -14.55 -7.59
C ASN A 208 11.41 -15.40 -6.32
N GLN A 209 10.67 -16.49 -6.41
CA GLN A 209 10.16 -17.24 -5.28
C GLN A 209 11.28 -17.68 -4.31
N ASN A 210 12.39 -18.19 -4.82
CA ASN A 210 13.49 -18.67 -4.00
C ASN A 210 14.09 -17.57 -3.11
N ASP A 211 14.30 -16.38 -3.67
CA ASP A 211 14.91 -15.26 -2.94
C ASP A 211 13.93 -14.65 -1.93
N LEU A 212 12.64 -14.60 -2.30
CA LEU A 212 11.60 -14.00 -1.47
C LEU A 212 11.30 -14.82 -0.22
N TYR A 213 11.37 -16.15 -0.30
CA TYR A 213 11.11 -17.06 0.81
C TYR A 213 12.37 -17.49 1.55
N ALA A 214 13.58 -17.18 1.04
CA ALA A 214 14.82 -17.51 1.70
C ALA A 214 14.86 -17.00 3.15
N SER A 215 15.29 -17.85 4.05
CA SER A 215 15.62 -17.45 5.42
C SER A 215 16.86 -16.56 5.39
N LYS A 216 16.83 -15.44 6.14
CA LYS A 216 18.08 -14.75 6.48
C LYS A 216 18.82 -15.52 7.54
#